data_143b5584e85569c640c172c38d10a884
#
_entry.id   143b5584e85569c640c172c38d10a884
#
_cell.length_a   1.000
_cell.length_b   1.000
_cell.length_c   1.000
_cell.angle_alpha   90.00
_cell.angle_beta   90.00
_cell.angle_gamma   90.00
#
_symmetry.space_group_name_H-M   'P 1'
#
loop_
_entity.id
_entity.type
_entity.pdbx_description
1 polymer ?
#
loop_
_entity_poly.entity_id
_entity_poly.type
_entity_poly.pdbx_seq_one_letter_code
_entity_poly.pdbx_strand_id
1 'polypeptide(L)'
;MSEPSDCDTPLKATFKFKLHGETASIDTVGQAYRFITELSSVEWMEFRSLHHDAVTALGSAAENAMLTVQATNALRALFARANLLS
;
A
#
# COMPACT_ATOMS: atom_id res chain seq x y z
N MET A 1 10.54 -17.21 -7.14
CA MET A 1 9.42 -16.52 -6.54
C MET A 1 9.59 -15.02 -6.69
N SER A 2 8.58 -14.36 -7.19
CA SER A 2 8.63 -12.91 -7.34
C SER A 2 8.13 -12.24 -6.05
N GLU A 3 8.83 -11.20 -5.62
CA GLU A 3 8.40 -10.43 -4.48
C GLU A 3 7.24 -9.52 -4.89
N PRO A 4 6.32 -9.21 -3.94
CA PRO A 4 5.23 -8.29 -4.26
C PRO A 4 5.72 -6.93 -4.74
N SER A 5 6.93 -6.52 -4.37
CA SER A 5 7.49 -5.24 -4.78
C SER A 5 7.74 -5.16 -6.28
N ASP A 6 7.83 -6.29 -6.97
CA ASP A 6 8.04 -6.33 -8.42
C ASP A 6 6.74 -6.48 -9.19
N CYS A 7 5.61 -6.46 -8.50
CA CYS A 7 4.31 -6.67 -9.13
C CYS A 7 3.79 -5.41 -9.81
N ASP A 8 3.53 -5.49 -11.10
CA ASP A 8 3.01 -4.38 -11.90
C ASP A 8 1.49 -4.37 -11.98
N THR A 9 0.82 -5.27 -11.27
CA THR A 9 -0.64 -5.33 -11.28
C THR A 9 -1.23 -4.02 -10.79
N PRO A 10 -2.09 -3.35 -11.58
CA PRO A 10 -2.64 -2.06 -11.17
C PRO A 10 -3.67 -2.21 -10.05
N LEU A 11 -3.64 -1.26 -9.13
CA LEU A 11 -4.66 -1.16 -8.11
C LEU A 11 -5.94 -0.58 -8.71
N LYS A 12 -7.04 -0.69 -7.98
CA LYS A 12 -8.33 -0.18 -8.43
C LYS A 12 -8.45 1.33 -8.28
N ALA A 13 -7.48 1.95 -7.63
CA ALA A 13 -7.45 3.40 -7.44
C ALA A 13 -6.00 3.86 -7.37
N THR A 14 -5.79 5.14 -7.68
CA THR A 14 -4.47 5.76 -7.53
C THR A 14 -4.46 6.56 -6.24
N PHE A 15 -3.45 6.35 -5.42
CA PHE A 15 -3.28 7.08 -4.16
C PHE A 15 -2.22 8.14 -4.34
N LYS A 16 -2.56 9.37 -3.96
CA LYS A 16 -1.62 10.50 -4.01
C LYS A 16 -1.45 11.06 -2.62
N PHE A 17 -0.20 11.32 -2.25
CA PHE A 17 0.08 11.91 -0.95
C PHE A 17 1.37 12.73 -1.02
N LYS A 18 1.51 13.60 -0.04
CA LYS A 18 2.71 14.42 0.10
C LYS A 18 3.51 13.93 1.29
N LEU A 19 4.78 13.66 1.04
CA LEU A 19 5.73 13.27 2.08
C LEU A 19 6.97 14.15 1.92
N HIS A 20 7.36 14.80 3.00
CA HIS A 20 8.58 15.63 3.02
C HIS A 20 8.61 16.65 1.89
N GLY A 21 7.45 17.21 1.56
CA GLY A 21 7.36 18.23 0.51
C GLY A 21 7.29 17.67 -0.90
N GLU A 22 7.36 16.37 -1.06
CA GLU A 22 7.28 15.71 -2.35
C GLU A 22 5.94 15.02 -2.53
N THR A 23 5.44 15.04 -3.75
CA THR A 23 4.20 14.35 -4.09
C THR A 23 4.55 12.95 -4.59
N ALA A 24 3.95 11.94 -3.96
CA ALA A 24 4.10 10.56 -4.38
C ALA A 24 2.76 10.02 -4.84
N SER A 25 2.78 9.14 -5.83
CA SER A 25 1.57 8.47 -6.26
C SER A 25 1.83 6.98 -6.36
N ILE A 26 0.82 6.20 -6.01
CA ILE A 26 0.87 4.75 -6.02
C ILE A 26 -0.34 4.23 -6.78
N ASP A 27 -0.10 3.45 -7.83
CA ASP A 27 -1.17 2.87 -8.61
C ASP A 27 -0.98 1.38 -8.91
N THR A 28 0.12 0.79 -8.46
CA THR A 28 0.34 -0.65 -8.62
C THR A 28 0.60 -1.32 -7.28
N VAL A 29 0.40 -2.65 -7.26
CA VAL A 29 0.62 -3.45 -6.06
C VAL A 29 2.07 -3.33 -5.59
N GLY A 30 3.02 -3.39 -6.53
CA GLY A 30 4.44 -3.32 -6.19
C GLY A 30 4.82 -1.99 -5.58
N GLN A 31 4.33 -0.90 -6.16
CA GLN A 31 4.60 0.44 -5.63
C GLN A 31 4.06 0.58 -4.20
N ALA A 32 2.84 0.11 -3.98
CA ALA A 32 2.23 0.20 -2.66
C ALA A 32 3.00 -0.64 -1.64
N TYR A 33 3.39 -1.84 -2.02
CA TYR A 33 4.13 -2.73 -1.13
C TYR A 33 5.45 -2.09 -0.72
N ARG A 34 6.19 -1.57 -1.69
CA ARG A 34 7.48 -0.92 -1.42
C ARG A 34 7.29 0.30 -0.52
N PHE A 35 6.27 1.09 -0.79
CA PHE A 35 6.03 2.29 -0.01
C PHE A 35 5.80 1.97 1.47
N ILE A 36 4.90 1.02 1.76
CA ILE A 36 4.54 0.74 3.15
C ILE A 36 5.61 -0.08 3.88
N THR A 37 6.47 -0.80 3.16
CA THR A 37 7.55 -1.57 3.79
C THR A 37 8.82 -0.75 3.96
N GLU A 38 9.02 0.28 3.14
CA GLU A 38 10.20 1.14 3.25
C GLU A 38 10.04 2.19 4.35
N LEU A 39 8.81 2.54 4.70
CA LEU A 39 8.60 3.46 5.81
C LEU A 39 9.02 2.82 7.12
N SER A 40 9.57 3.64 8.01
CA SER A 40 9.98 3.19 9.33
C SER A 40 8.81 2.55 10.08
N SER A 41 9.08 1.49 10.84
CA SER A 41 8.04 0.86 11.64
C SER A 41 7.43 1.83 12.65
N VAL A 42 8.17 2.87 13.02
CA VAL A 42 7.67 3.92 13.91
C VAL A 42 6.49 4.65 13.29
N GLU A 43 6.55 4.84 11.96
CA GLU A 43 5.48 5.52 11.25
C GLU A 43 4.15 4.78 11.33
N TRP A 44 4.21 3.45 11.46
CA TRP A 44 3.02 2.62 11.45
C TRP A 44 2.68 2.02 12.81
N MET A 45 3.39 2.43 13.88
CA MET A 45 3.21 1.82 15.18
C MET A 45 1.77 1.87 15.67
N GLU A 46 1.09 3.00 15.46
CA GLU A 46 -0.30 3.16 15.89
C GLU A 46 -1.28 2.44 14.96
N PHE A 47 -0.82 2.08 13.77
CA PHE A 47 -1.67 1.46 12.76
C PHE A 47 -1.18 0.08 12.39
N ARG A 48 -0.59 -0.61 13.36
CA ARG A 48 0.04 -1.91 13.11
C ARG A 48 -0.92 -2.90 12.45
N SER A 49 -2.15 -2.98 12.94
CA SER A 49 -3.13 -3.91 12.38
C SER A 49 -3.47 -3.56 10.93
N LEU A 50 -3.69 -2.29 10.66
CA LEU A 50 -3.99 -1.84 9.29
C LEU A 50 -2.81 -2.05 8.37
N HIS A 51 -1.60 -1.79 8.86
CA HIS A 51 -0.38 -2.01 8.09
C HIS A 51 -0.22 -3.49 7.75
N HIS A 52 -0.41 -4.35 8.74
CA HIS A 52 -0.32 -5.80 8.54
C HIS A 52 -1.35 -6.29 7.53
N ASP A 53 -2.59 -5.81 7.66
CA ASP A 53 -3.65 -6.18 6.73
C ASP A 53 -3.32 -5.74 5.31
N ALA A 54 -2.76 -4.53 5.16
CA ALA A 54 -2.39 -4.02 3.85
C ALA A 54 -1.26 -4.84 3.23
N VAL A 55 -0.24 -5.17 4.02
CA VAL A 55 0.87 -6.00 3.52
C VAL A 55 0.36 -7.37 3.08
N THR A 56 -0.49 -7.98 3.88
CA THR A 56 -1.06 -9.29 3.56
C THR A 56 -1.91 -9.23 2.30
N ALA A 57 -2.75 -8.19 2.19
CA ALA A 57 -3.61 -8.03 1.03
C ALA A 57 -2.81 -7.80 -0.24
N LEU A 58 -1.73 -7.02 -0.14
CA LEU A 58 -0.86 -6.78 -1.29
C LEU A 58 -0.15 -8.06 -1.73
N GLY A 59 0.31 -8.87 -0.79
CA GLY A 59 0.92 -10.15 -1.12
C GLY A 59 -0.05 -11.07 -1.85
N SER A 60 -1.31 -11.10 -1.39
CA SER A 60 -2.34 -11.90 -2.06
C SER A 60 -2.65 -11.36 -3.45
N ALA A 61 -2.73 -10.03 -3.58
CA ALA A 61 -3.01 -9.40 -4.87
C ALA A 61 -1.88 -9.63 -5.87
N ALA A 62 -0.64 -9.75 -5.40
CA ALA A 62 0.48 -10.04 -6.26
C ALA A 62 0.36 -11.42 -6.88
N GLU A 63 -0.24 -12.37 -6.16
CA GLU A 63 -0.44 -13.71 -6.66
C GLU A 63 -1.73 -13.84 -7.46
N ASN A 64 -2.72 -13.02 -7.16
CA ASN A 64 -4.03 -13.09 -7.81
C ASN A 64 -4.56 -11.67 -8.03
N ALA A 65 -4.58 -11.24 -9.29
CA ALA A 65 -5.00 -9.89 -9.64
C ALA A 65 -6.44 -9.58 -9.23
N MET A 66 -7.28 -10.59 -9.05
CA MET A 66 -8.66 -10.38 -8.62
C MET A 66 -8.75 -9.84 -7.19
N LEU A 67 -7.67 -10.01 -6.42
CA LEU A 67 -7.63 -9.54 -5.04
C LEU A 67 -7.16 -8.10 -4.90
N THR A 68 -6.93 -7.39 -6.02
CA THR A 68 -6.52 -5.99 -5.96
C THR A 68 -7.57 -5.08 -5.34
N VAL A 69 -8.85 -5.46 -5.42
CA VAL A 69 -9.92 -4.69 -4.77
C VAL A 69 -9.70 -4.68 -3.26
N GLN A 70 -9.41 -5.85 -2.68
CA GLN A 70 -9.16 -5.95 -1.25
C GLN A 70 -7.90 -5.18 -0.87
N ALA A 71 -6.85 -5.29 -1.67
CA ALA A 71 -5.60 -4.57 -1.42
C ALA A 71 -5.84 -3.06 -1.47
N THR A 72 -6.59 -2.59 -2.47
CA THR A 72 -6.91 -1.18 -2.61
C THR A 72 -7.67 -0.66 -1.38
N ASN A 73 -8.66 -1.43 -0.91
CA ASN A 73 -9.44 -1.04 0.25
C ASN A 73 -8.59 -1.00 1.52
N ALA A 74 -7.69 -1.99 1.68
CA ALA A 74 -6.81 -2.03 2.85
C ALA A 74 -5.85 -0.84 2.85
N LEU A 75 -5.30 -0.50 1.68
CA LEU A 75 -4.42 0.66 1.57
C LEU A 75 -5.16 1.96 1.86
N ARG A 76 -6.38 2.07 1.34
CA ARG A 76 -7.19 3.28 1.58
C ARG A 76 -7.44 3.46 3.07
N ALA A 77 -7.80 2.38 3.77
CA ALA A 77 -8.04 2.46 5.19
C ALA A 77 -6.77 2.85 5.95
N LEU A 78 -5.64 2.26 5.58
CA LEU A 78 -4.36 2.57 6.22
C LEU A 78 -3.98 4.03 6.01
N PHE A 79 -4.02 4.49 4.77
CA PHE A 79 -3.60 5.86 4.43
C PHE A 79 -4.55 6.89 5.02
N ALA A 80 -5.85 6.61 5.05
CA ALA A 80 -6.81 7.52 5.64
C ALA A 80 -6.58 7.65 7.15
N ARG A 81 -6.31 6.55 7.84
CA ARG A 81 -6.05 6.58 9.27
C ARG A 81 -4.72 7.27 9.58
N ALA A 82 -3.73 7.06 8.73
CA ALA A 82 -2.42 7.70 8.89
C ALA A 82 -2.43 9.16 8.41
N ASN A 83 -3.54 9.62 7.86
CA ASN A 83 -3.70 11.00 7.37
C ASN A 83 -2.70 11.34 6.27
N LEU A 84 -2.39 10.36 5.43
CA LEU A 84 -1.43 10.55 4.34
C LEU A 84 -2.11 10.95 3.03
N LEU A 85 -3.40 10.67 2.87
CA LEU A 85 -4.11 11.02 1.66
C LEU A 85 -4.35 12.53 1.60
N SER A 86 -4.04 13.09 0.47
CA SER A 86 -4.24 14.52 0.23
C SER A 86 -5.63 14.79 -0.32
#